data_c06eb1c4e4124e2b2d7be87d1206dd97
#
_entry.id   c06eb1c4e4124e2b2d7be87d1206dd97
#
_cell.length_a   1.000
_cell.length_b   1.000
_cell.length_c   1.000
_cell.angle_alpha   90.00
_cell.angle_beta   90.00
_cell.angle_gamma   90.00
#
_symmetry.space_group_name_H-M   'P 1'
#
loop_
_entity.id
_entity.type
_entity.pdbx_description
1 polymer ?
#
loop_
_entity_poly.entity_id
_entity_poly.type
_entity_poly.pdbx_seq_one_letter_code
_entity_poly.pdbx_strand_id
1 'polypeptide(L)'
;MDNKTIVKIRGEEERTYEIPYGARICVEEGDYVLAGDNITRGPLDPKDILRLNGVEGVYQYLLKEVQRVYKQQGVDINDKHVEVIVGQMLSKLKVNDPGDTDLLPGGQYSKFEIEEANAKAIAEGGEPAEAERLLLGITKASLATNSFLSAASFQETTRVLTDAAIKGKNDKLQGLKENVIIGKLIPAGTGMKKYRGISLDYGVNTALIEAYREMQREMELEAEEEADDENMDEVVPVMGTGDDLAAAEDYASEFSEGSEIIELD
;
A
#
# COMPACT_ATOMS: atom_id res chain seq x y z
N MET A 1 -29.89 -43.42 13.03
CA MET A 1 -29.53 -43.07 14.44
C MET A 1 -28.38 -42.09 14.31
N ASP A 2 -28.66 -40.81 14.48
CA ASP A 2 -27.61 -39.75 14.36
C ASP A 2 -26.72 -39.84 15.61
N ASN A 3 -25.54 -40.40 15.44
CA ASN A 3 -24.51 -40.42 16.49
C ASN A 3 -23.91 -38.99 16.61
N LYS A 4 -24.63 -38.11 17.31
CA LYS A 4 -24.12 -36.79 17.67
C LYS A 4 -23.39 -36.90 19.01
N THR A 5 -22.15 -36.44 19.04
CA THR A 5 -21.41 -36.31 20.28
C THR A 5 -21.72 -34.95 20.92
N ILE A 6 -22.06 -34.96 22.19
CA ILE A 6 -22.44 -33.75 22.94
C ILE A 6 -21.35 -33.45 23.95
N VAL A 7 -20.76 -32.24 23.89
CA VAL A 7 -19.84 -31.75 24.90
C VAL A 7 -20.56 -30.73 25.80
N LYS A 8 -20.50 -30.95 27.09
CA LYS A 8 -21.06 -30.05 28.09
C LYS A 8 -19.91 -29.36 28.84
N ILE A 9 -19.91 -28.03 28.81
CA ILE A 9 -18.97 -27.20 29.55
C ILE A 9 -19.73 -26.62 30.75
N ARG A 10 -19.23 -26.92 31.95
CA ARG A 10 -19.78 -26.40 33.21
C ARG A 10 -18.91 -25.24 33.69
N GLY A 11 -19.46 -24.03 33.70
CA GLY A 11 -18.92 -22.85 34.31
C GLY A 11 -19.95 -22.20 35.20
N GLU A 12 -20.08 -20.89 35.24
CA GLU A 12 -21.20 -20.17 35.84
C GLU A 12 -22.53 -20.54 35.16
N GLU A 13 -22.46 -20.82 33.85
CA GLU A 13 -23.58 -21.37 33.04
C GLU A 13 -23.15 -22.67 32.39
N GLU A 14 -24.07 -23.67 32.35
CA GLU A 14 -23.83 -24.90 31.61
C GLU A 14 -24.13 -24.67 30.12
N ARG A 15 -23.11 -24.80 29.28
CA ARG A 15 -23.24 -24.68 27.81
C ARG A 15 -23.07 -26.04 27.15
N THR A 16 -23.96 -26.36 26.23
CA THR A 16 -24.00 -27.63 25.51
C THR A 16 -23.69 -27.39 24.05
N TYR A 17 -22.69 -28.07 23.51
CA TYR A 17 -22.30 -28.00 22.12
C TYR A 17 -22.50 -29.32 21.42
N GLU A 18 -23.21 -29.31 20.28
CA GLU A 18 -23.37 -30.48 19.43
C GLU A 18 -22.21 -30.57 18.43
N ILE A 19 -21.46 -31.66 18.47
CA ILE A 19 -20.33 -31.89 17.59
C ILE A 19 -20.78 -32.70 16.39
N PRO A 20 -20.46 -32.24 15.14
CA PRO A 20 -20.79 -32.97 13.92
C PRO A 20 -20.09 -34.34 13.87
N TYR A 21 -20.72 -35.30 13.22
CA TYR A 21 -20.18 -36.65 13.06
C TYR A 21 -18.82 -36.62 12.34
N GLY A 22 -17.83 -37.31 12.88
CA GLY A 22 -16.48 -37.41 12.32
C GLY A 22 -15.50 -36.32 12.78
N ALA A 23 -15.93 -35.33 13.53
CA ALA A 23 -15.01 -34.37 14.13
C ALA A 23 -14.21 -35.01 15.27
N ARG A 24 -12.89 -34.79 15.29
CA ARG A 24 -12.02 -35.30 16.38
C ARG A 24 -12.03 -34.30 17.53
N ILE A 25 -12.39 -34.78 18.70
CA ILE A 25 -12.36 -34.02 19.95
C ILE A 25 -10.95 -33.96 20.47
N CYS A 26 -10.52 -32.78 20.96
CA CYS A 26 -9.20 -32.52 21.52
C CYS A 26 -9.14 -32.47 23.03
N VAL A 27 -10.33 -32.47 23.70
CA VAL A 27 -10.46 -32.34 25.14
C VAL A 27 -10.94 -33.64 25.74
N GLU A 28 -10.54 -33.96 26.96
CA GLU A 28 -10.95 -35.12 27.72
C GLU A 28 -11.97 -34.72 28.81
N GLU A 29 -12.68 -35.71 29.37
CA GLU A 29 -13.62 -35.44 30.50
C GLU A 29 -12.85 -34.99 31.74
N GLY A 30 -13.18 -33.79 32.24
CA GLY A 30 -12.54 -33.19 33.40
C GLY A 30 -11.48 -32.13 33.07
N ASP A 31 -11.21 -31.90 31.79
CA ASP A 31 -10.29 -30.83 31.38
C ASP A 31 -10.87 -29.43 31.61
N TYR A 32 -10.00 -28.50 32.02
CA TYR A 32 -10.35 -27.09 32.10
C TYR A 32 -10.10 -26.42 30.73
N VAL A 33 -11.14 -25.76 30.22
CA VAL A 33 -11.07 -25.01 28.96
C VAL A 33 -11.31 -23.54 29.21
N LEU A 34 -10.51 -22.71 28.55
CA LEU A 34 -10.64 -21.26 28.55
C LEU A 34 -11.43 -20.80 27.33
N ALA A 35 -11.94 -19.57 27.40
CA ALA A 35 -12.58 -18.95 26.24
C ALA A 35 -11.58 -18.84 25.08
N GLY A 36 -11.91 -19.47 23.93
CA GLY A 36 -11.04 -19.52 22.78
C GLY A 36 -10.27 -20.84 22.57
N ASP A 37 -10.34 -21.77 23.54
CA ASP A 37 -9.73 -23.08 23.39
C ASP A 37 -10.50 -23.97 22.41
N ASN A 38 -9.75 -24.77 21.66
CA ASN A 38 -10.31 -25.64 20.63
C ASN A 38 -10.86 -26.92 21.25
N ILE A 39 -12.17 -27.13 21.16
CA ILE A 39 -12.80 -28.36 21.56
C ILE A 39 -12.62 -29.45 20.50
N THR A 40 -12.61 -29.06 19.22
CA THR A 40 -12.46 -29.99 18.09
C THR A 40 -11.26 -29.61 17.21
N ARG A 41 -10.65 -30.61 16.55
CA ARG A 41 -9.62 -30.36 15.53
C ARG A 41 -10.25 -29.83 14.25
N GLY A 42 -9.80 -28.68 13.79
CA GLY A 42 -10.22 -28.10 12.53
C GLY A 42 -9.56 -26.74 12.28
N PRO A 43 -9.75 -26.17 11.08
CA PRO A 43 -9.38 -24.79 10.85
C PRO A 43 -10.30 -23.87 11.65
N LEU A 44 -9.73 -22.86 12.28
CA LEU A 44 -10.46 -21.85 13.04
C LEU A 44 -10.73 -20.62 12.18
N ASP A 45 -11.80 -19.89 12.47
CA ASP A 45 -11.98 -18.56 11.88
C ASP A 45 -11.06 -17.56 12.59
N PRO A 46 -10.12 -16.94 11.88
CA PRO A 46 -9.21 -15.96 12.46
C PRO A 46 -9.92 -14.75 13.08
N LYS A 47 -11.16 -14.45 12.66
CA LYS A 47 -11.96 -13.37 13.24
C LYS A 47 -12.46 -13.71 14.62
N ASP A 48 -12.84 -14.97 14.85
CA ASP A 48 -13.26 -15.45 16.17
C ASP A 48 -12.06 -15.49 17.12
N ILE A 49 -10.88 -15.87 16.63
CA ILE A 49 -9.63 -15.79 17.40
C ILE A 49 -9.34 -14.33 17.79
N LEU A 50 -9.57 -13.37 16.88
CA LEU A 50 -9.37 -11.96 17.19
C LEU A 50 -10.28 -11.48 18.33
N ARG A 51 -11.53 -11.94 18.36
CA ARG A 51 -12.48 -11.57 19.40
C ARG A 51 -12.16 -12.19 20.75
N LEU A 52 -11.71 -13.45 20.76
CA LEU A 52 -11.52 -14.23 21.99
C LEU A 52 -10.10 -14.08 22.55
N ASN A 53 -9.10 -14.26 21.71
CA ASN A 53 -7.69 -14.29 22.10
C ASN A 53 -6.93 -13.00 21.75
N GLY A 54 -7.61 -12.04 21.12
CA GLY A 54 -7.02 -10.76 20.73
C GLY A 54 -6.03 -10.85 19.57
N VAL A 55 -5.26 -9.77 19.43
CA VAL A 55 -4.32 -9.60 18.31
C VAL A 55 -3.21 -10.64 18.34
N GLU A 56 -2.64 -10.91 19.51
CA GLU A 56 -1.56 -11.87 19.71
C GLU A 56 -1.95 -13.28 19.26
N GLY A 57 -3.16 -13.74 19.63
CA GLY A 57 -3.69 -15.05 19.22
C GLY A 57 -3.79 -15.19 17.70
N VAL A 58 -4.21 -14.13 17.00
CA VAL A 58 -4.28 -14.14 15.53
C VAL A 58 -2.89 -14.22 14.90
N TYR A 59 -1.91 -13.47 15.42
CA TYR A 59 -0.53 -13.53 14.94
C TYR A 59 0.03 -14.95 15.05
N GLN A 60 -0.06 -15.56 16.23
CA GLN A 60 0.43 -16.91 16.48
C GLN A 60 -0.26 -17.96 15.61
N TYR A 61 -1.58 -17.86 15.47
CA TYR A 61 -2.36 -18.79 14.66
C TYR A 61 -1.99 -18.70 13.18
N LEU A 62 -2.02 -17.50 12.59
CA LEU A 62 -1.72 -17.31 11.17
C LEU A 62 -0.26 -17.66 10.86
N LEU A 63 0.68 -17.25 11.71
CA LEU A 63 2.09 -17.60 11.56
C LEU A 63 2.28 -19.12 11.54
N LYS A 64 1.71 -19.80 12.52
CA LYS A 64 1.79 -21.28 12.65
C LYS A 64 1.21 -21.99 11.43
N GLU A 65 0.04 -21.57 10.95
CA GLU A 65 -0.63 -22.23 9.83
C GLU A 65 0.12 -21.98 8.50
N VAL A 66 0.59 -20.76 8.25
CA VAL A 66 1.38 -20.43 7.05
C VAL A 66 2.71 -21.18 7.06
N GLN A 67 3.45 -21.13 8.16
CA GLN A 67 4.72 -21.84 8.31
C GLN A 67 4.56 -23.36 8.18
N ARG A 68 3.44 -23.92 8.66
CA ARG A 68 3.14 -25.34 8.50
C ARG A 68 3.07 -25.72 7.03
N VAL A 69 2.38 -24.94 6.21
CA VAL A 69 2.24 -25.21 4.76
C VAL A 69 3.59 -25.12 4.05
N TYR A 70 4.38 -24.10 4.32
CA TYR A 70 5.71 -23.93 3.71
C TYR A 70 6.66 -25.05 4.12
N LYS A 71 6.70 -25.44 5.39
CA LYS A 71 7.53 -26.55 5.88
C LYS A 71 7.14 -27.90 5.28
N GLN A 72 5.85 -28.13 5.03
CA GLN A 72 5.38 -29.33 4.32
C GLN A 72 5.92 -29.42 2.88
N GLN A 73 6.20 -28.29 2.26
CA GLN A 73 6.80 -28.21 0.92
C GLN A 73 8.32 -28.13 0.94
N GLY A 74 8.95 -28.26 2.11
CA GLY A 74 10.40 -28.20 2.27
C GLY A 74 11.01 -26.80 2.14
N VAL A 75 10.17 -25.74 2.22
CA VAL A 75 10.61 -24.36 2.15
C VAL A 75 10.71 -23.79 3.56
N ASP A 76 11.86 -23.23 3.89
CA ASP A 76 12.09 -22.55 5.17
C ASP A 76 12.05 -21.02 4.97
N ILE A 77 11.11 -20.35 5.64
CA ILE A 77 10.89 -18.92 5.57
C ILE A 77 10.97 -18.33 6.98
N ASN A 78 11.68 -17.22 7.13
CA ASN A 78 11.75 -16.52 8.42
C ASN A 78 10.38 -15.91 8.77
N ASP A 79 9.98 -16.01 10.02
CA ASP A 79 8.70 -15.59 10.57
C ASP A 79 8.38 -14.12 10.30
N LYS A 80 9.40 -13.24 10.33
CA LYS A 80 9.24 -11.79 10.09
C LYS A 80 8.51 -11.44 8.78
N HIS A 81 8.66 -12.25 7.73
CA HIS A 81 8.01 -11.99 6.44
C HIS A 81 6.50 -12.19 6.52
N VAL A 82 6.06 -13.18 7.29
CA VAL A 82 4.64 -13.43 7.56
C VAL A 82 4.09 -12.42 8.55
N GLU A 83 4.84 -12.10 9.60
CA GLU A 83 4.46 -11.14 10.63
C GLU A 83 4.17 -9.74 10.05
N VAL A 84 5.00 -9.25 9.12
CA VAL A 84 4.78 -7.97 8.44
C VAL A 84 3.45 -7.96 7.68
N ILE A 85 3.13 -9.05 6.99
CA ILE A 85 1.87 -9.18 6.24
C ILE A 85 0.68 -9.21 7.20
N VAL A 86 0.75 -10.00 8.26
CA VAL A 86 -0.31 -10.09 9.28
C VAL A 86 -0.49 -8.73 9.97
N GLY A 87 0.61 -8.02 10.26
CA GLY A 87 0.56 -6.66 10.80
C GLY A 87 -0.23 -5.70 9.91
N GLN A 88 -0.04 -5.78 8.60
CA GLN A 88 -0.79 -4.98 7.64
C GLN A 88 -2.27 -5.37 7.59
N MET A 89 -2.60 -6.67 7.71
CA MET A 89 -3.99 -7.15 7.77
C MET A 89 -4.75 -6.65 9.01
N LEU A 90 -4.04 -6.37 10.11
CA LEU A 90 -4.57 -5.89 11.39
C LEU A 90 -4.39 -4.37 11.58
N SER A 91 -3.93 -3.64 10.56
CA SER A 91 -3.63 -2.20 10.66
C SER A 91 -4.85 -1.30 10.80
N LYS A 92 -6.02 -1.77 10.37
CA LYS A 92 -7.26 -0.98 10.36
C LYS A 92 -8.14 -1.31 11.56
N LEU A 93 -8.82 -0.27 12.06
CA LEU A 93 -9.85 -0.36 13.07
C LEU A 93 -11.18 0.08 12.48
N LYS A 94 -12.26 -0.49 12.98
CA LYS A 94 -13.64 -0.11 12.65
C LYS A 94 -14.20 0.67 13.82
N VAL A 95 -14.72 1.86 13.55
CA VAL A 95 -15.39 2.69 14.55
C VAL A 95 -16.77 2.10 14.83
N ASN A 96 -17.05 1.75 16.08
CA ASN A 96 -18.36 1.31 16.54
C ASN A 96 -19.18 2.50 17.01
N ASP A 97 -18.61 3.33 17.88
CA ASP A 97 -19.20 4.57 18.37
C ASP A 97 -18.24 5.74 18.08
N PRO A 98 -18.65 6.77 17.34
CA PRO A 98 -17.79 7.91 17.05
C PRO A 98 -17.61 8.86 18.23
N GLY A 99 -18.44 8.79 19.28
CA GLY A 99 -18.44 9.80 20.34
C GLY A 99 -18.58 11.22 19.79
N ASP A 100 -17.80 12.15 20.32
CA ASP A 100 -17.76 13.57 19.87
C ASP A 100 -16.70 13.82 18.78
N THR A 101 -16.20 12.76 18.13
CA THR A 101 -15.21 12.88 17.04
C THR A 101 -15.88 13.03 15.68
N ASP A 102 -15.15 13.62 14.71
CA ASP A 102 -15.59 13.73 13.31
C ASP A 102 -15.57 12.41 12.52
N LEU A 103 -15.37 11.27 13.20
CA LEU A 103 -15.28 9.96 12.56
C LEU A 103 -16.66 9.42 12.22
N LEU A 104 -16.77 8.75 11.06
CA LEU A 104 -18.03 8.13 10.67
C LEU A 104 -18.21 6.77 11.34
N PRO A 105 -19.41 6.46 11.88
CA PRO A 105 -19.72 5.16 12.44
C PRO A 105 -19.60 4.08 11.37
N GLY A 106 -18.97 2.94 11.72
CA GLY A 106 -18.69 1.85 10.77
C GLY A 106 -17.54 2.13 9.79
N GLY A 107 -16.92 3.32 9.82
CA GLY A 107 -15.75 3.68 9.02
C GLY A 107 -14.51 2.86 9.40
N GLN A 108 -13.60 2.70 8.44
CA GLN A 108 -12.33 2.00 8.63
C GLN A 108 -11.18 3.01 8.61
N TYR A 109 -10.52 3.18 9.73
CA TYR A 109 -9.44 4.14 9.91
C TYR A 109 -8.16 3.45 10.36
N SER A 110 -7.03 4.13 10.22
CA SER A 110 -5.78 3.68 10.81
C SER A 110 -5.75 3.97 12.32
N LYS A 111 -4.94 3.22 13.06
CA LYS A 111 -4.78 3.43 14.50
C LYS A 111 -4.40 4.89 14.83
N PHE A 112 -3.48 5.47 14.05
CA PHE A 112 -3.01 6.84 14.23
C PHE A 112 -4.10 7.90 13.99
N GLU A 113 -4.96 7.69 12.99
CA GLU A 113 -6.06 8.61 12.69
C GLU A 113 -7.07 8.65 13.84
N ILE A 114 -7.38 7.49 14.45
CA ILE A 114 -8.29 7.41 15.60
C ILE A 114 -7.64 8.01 16.84
N GLU A 115 -6.37 7.72 17.10
CA GLU A 115 -5.64 8.31 18.23
C GLU A 115 -5.55 9.84 18.13
N GLU A 116 -5.31 10.38 16.93
CA GLU A 116 -5.30 11.82 16.69
C GLU A 116 -6.68 12.45 16.89
N ALA A 117 -7.75 11.82 16.36
CA ALA A 117 -9.12 12.29 16.55
C ALA A 117 -9.53 12.26 18.04
N ASN A 118 -9.20 11.17 18.74
CA ASN A 118 -9.48 11.03 20.16
C ASN A 118 -8.71 12.06 21.01
N ALA A 119 -7.44 12.33 20.66
CA ALA A 119 -6.66 13.33 21.35
C ALA A 119 -7.27 14.74 21.20
N LYS A 120 -7.83 15.07 20.04
CA LYS A 120 -8.56 16.34 19.80
C LYS A 120 -9.84 16.41 20.61
N ALA A 121 -10.67 15.34 20.56
CA ALA A 121 -11.92 15.30 21.31
C ALA A 121 -11.68 15.42 22.84
N ILE A 122 -10.69 14.72 23.39
CA ILE A 122 -10.32 14.83 24.81
C ILE A 122 -9.83 16.24 25.17
N ALA A 123 -9.05 16.89 24.29
CA ALA A 123 -8.58 18.27 24.53
C ALA A 123 -9.74 19.28 24.56
N GLU A 124 -10.82 19.01 23.83
CA GLU A 124 -12.05 19.80 23.82
C GLU A 124 -13.03 19.40 24.92
N GLY A 125 -12.72 18.35 25.69
CA GLY A 125 -13.53 17.85 26.82
C GLY A 125 -14.71 16.96 26.39
N GLY A 126 -14.67 16.43 25.17
CA GLY A 126 -15.65 15.50 24.60
C GLY A 126 -15.32 14.03 24.86
N GLU A 127 -16.23 13.13 24.44
CA GLU A 127 -16.09 11.69 24.53
C GLU A 127 -15.25 11.14 23.37
N PRO A 128 -14.26 10.26 23.64
CA PRO A 128 -13.44 9.64 22.59
C PRO A 128 -14.23 8.59 21.80
N ALA A 129 -13.86 8.35 20.54
CA ALA A 129 -14.44 7.30 19.71
C ALA A 129 -14.02 5.91 20.20
N GLU A 130 -14.97 4.98 20.22
CA GLU A 130 -14.73 3.57 20.47
C GLU A 130 -14.54 2.81 19.15
N ALA A 131 -13.42 2.09 19.03
CA ALA A 131 -13.09 1.36 17.81
C ALA A 131 -12.55 -0.04 18.12
N GLU A 132 -12.94 -0.99 17.28
CA GLU A 132 -12.56 -2.40 17.37
C GLU A 132 -11.55 -2.75 16.27
N ARG A 133 -10.58 -3.60 16.59
CA ARG A 133 -9.62 -4.11 15.60
C ARG A 133 -10.33 -4.94 14.55
N LEU A 134 -10.01 -4.67 13.27
CA LEU A 134 -10.57 -5.37 12.13
C LEU A 134 -9.49 -6.21 11.45
N LEU A 135 -9.76 -7.50 11.26
CA LEU A 135 -8.93 -8.36 10.44
C LEU A 135 -9.42 -8.30 8.99
N LEU A 136 -8.57 -7.77 8.12
CA LEU A 136 -8.81 -7.74 6.68
C LEU A 136 -8.05 -8.87 5.98
N GLY A 137 -8.64 -9.48 4.95
CA GLY A 137 -7.91 -10.36 4.05
C GLY A 137 -6.83 -9.60 3.27
N ILE A 138 -5.82 -10.30 2.75
CA ILE A 138 -4.63 -9.74 2.07
C ILE A 138 -5.04 -8.72 0.99
N THR A 139 -5.95 -9.09 0.09
CA THR A 139 -6.41 -8.22 -0.99
C THR A 139 -7.10 -6.95 -0.47
N LYS A 140 -8.00 -7.10 0.52
CA LYS A 140 -8.70 -5.96 1.11
C LYS A 140 -7.75 -5.04 1.89
N ALA A 141 -6.79 -5.62 2.62
CA ALA A 141 -5.77 -4.85 3.32
C ALA A 141 -4.90 -4.03 2.36
N SER A 142 -4.55 -4.61 1.20
CA SER A 142 -3.77 -3.93 0.16
C SER A 142 -4.53 -2.79 -0.52
N LEU A 143 -5.86 -2.90 -0.65
CA LEU A 143 -6.72 -1.84 -1.21
C LEU A 143 -7.11 -0.78 -0.17
N ALA A 144 -7.10 -1.12 1.11
CA ALA A 144 -7.44 -0.22 2.23
C ALA A 144 -6.27 0.68 2.66
N THR A 145 -5.27 0.88 1.81
CA THR A 145 -4.15 1.80 2.06
C THR A 145 -4.61 3.26 1.97
N ASN A 146 -3.88 4.16 2.66
CA ASN A 146 -4.19 5.58 2.63
C ASN A 146 -3.81 6.24 1.30
N SER A 147 -2.86 5.64 0.55
CA SER A 147 -2.48 6.07 -0.79
C SER A 147 -3.37 5.46 -1.86
N PHE A 148 -4.15 6.28 -2.56
CA PHE A 148 -4.97 5.82 -3.68
C PHE A 148 -4.12 5.45 -4.90
N LEU A 149 -2.94 6.05 -5.11
CA LEU A 149 -2.02 5.71 -6.18
C LEU A 149 -1.48 4.28 -5.99
N SER A 150 -1.09 3.94 -4.76
CA SER A 150 -0.63 2.59 -4.43
C SER A 150 -1.73 1.56 -4.62
N ALA A 151 -2.96 1.83 -4.18
CA ALA A 151 -4.10 0.95 -4.35
C ALA A 151 -4.47 0.77 -5.83
N ALA A 152 -4.53 1.84 -6.62
CA ALA A 152 -4.86 1.82 -8.05
C ALA A 152 -3.86 0.99 -8.87
N SER A 153 -2.58 0.99 -8.50
CA SER A 153 -1.56 0.21 -9.19
C SER A 153 -1.60 -1.30 -8.86
N PHE A 154 -2.39 -1.71 -7.87
CA PHE A 154 -2.52 -3.12 -7.48
C PHE A 154 -3.69 -3.81 -8.20
N GLN A 155 -4.91 -3.36 -7.96
CA GLN A 155 -6.14 -3.92 -8.58
C GLN A 155 -7.24 -2.85 -8.65
N GLU A 156 -8.26 -3.11 -9.47
CA GLU A 156 -9.46 -2.26 -9.59
C GLU A 156 -9.13 -0.77 -9.88
N THR A 157 -8.18 -0.51 -10.75
CA THR A 157 -7.64 0.83 -11.05
C THR A 157 -8.73 1.87 -11.28
N THR A 158 -9.70 1.56 -12.14
CA THR A 158 -10.80 2.49 -12.48
C THR A 158 -11.65 2.83 -11.27
N ARG A 159 -12.03 1.83 -10.48
CA ARG A 159 -12.85 2.01 -9.28
C ARG A 159 -12.15 2.86 -8.24
N VAL A 160 -10.88 2.55 -7.96
CA VAL A 160 -10.07 3.27 -6.95
C VAL A 160 -9.88 4.73 -7.36
N LEU A 161 -9.54 4.99 -8.63
CA LEU A 161 -9.38 6.34 -9.14
C LEU A 161 -10.70 7.14 -9.15
N THR A 162 -11.82 6.51 -9.53
CA THR A 162 -13.14 7.12 -9.48
C THR A 162 -13.53 7.49 -8.05
N ASP A 163 -13.36 6.57 -7.10
CA ASP A 163 -13.64 6.83 -5.68
C ASP A 163 -12.74 7.94 -5.12
N ALA A 164 -11.48 7.98 -5.53
CA ALA A 164 -10.54 9.01 -5.11
C ALA A 164 -10.93 10.39 -5.67
N ALA A 165 -11.35 10.45 -6.93
CA ALA A 165 -11.81 11.68 -7.59
C ALA A 165 -13.10 12.23 -6.96
N ILE A 166 -14.10 11.36 -6.72
CA ILE A 166 -15.38 11.75 -6.10
C ILE A 166 -15.14 12.28 -4.67
N LYS A 167 -14.25 11.66 -3.91
CA LYS A 167 -13.94 12.04 -2.52
C LYS A 167 -12.91 13.16 -2.41
N GLY A 168 -12.35 13.65 -3.51
CA GLY A 168 -11.29 14.65 -3.49
C GLY A 168 -10.05 14.23 -2.70
N LYS A 169 -9.67 12.94 -2.75
CA LYS A 169 -8.55 12.43 -1.94
C LYS A 169 -7.23 13.04 -2.37
N ASN A 170 -6.43 13.43 -1.37
CA ASN A 170 -5.07 13.88 -1.56
C ASN A 170 -4.08 12.81 -1.09
N ASP A 171 -3.15 12.40 -1.96
CA ASP A 171 -2.10 11.45 -1.63
C ASP A 171 -0.88 12.18 -1.05
N LYS A 172 -0.52 11.84 0.18
CA LYS A 172 0.61 12.48 0.88
C LYS A 172 1.98 11.97 0.42
N LEU A 173 2.04 11.00 -0.50
CA LEU A 173 3.27 10.41 -1.04
C LEU A 173 4.26 9.94 0.06
N GLN A 174 3.74 9.28 1.07
CA GLN A 174 4.53 8.82 2.22
C GLN A 174 5.17 7.44 2.01
N GLY A 175 4.61 6.61 1.13
CA GLY A 175 5.12 5.28 0.85
C GLY A 175 6.15 5.25 -0.27
N LEU A 176 6.65 4.06 -0.58
CA LEU A 176 7.66 3.85 -1.61
C LEU A 176 7.03 3.85 -3.00
N LYS A 177 5.93 3.12 -3.17
CA LYS A 177 5.31 2.82 -4.45
C LYS A 177 4.79 4.05 -5.17
N GLU A 178 4.08 4.93 -4.46
CA GLU A 178 3.55 6.18 -5.01
C GLU A 178 4.65 7.13 -5.47
N ASN A 179 5.76 7.22 -4.73
CA ASN A 179 6.90 8.03 -5.14
C ASN A 179 7.61 7.46 -6.39
N VAL A 180 7.73 6.13 -6.48
CA VAL A 180 8.28 5.46 -7.68
C VAL A 180 7.40 5.71 -8.90
N ILE A 181 6.07 5.61 -8.77
CA ILE A 181 5.13 5.84 -9.88
C ILE A 181 5.26 7.26 -10.43
N ILE A 182 5.43 8.27 -9.55
CA ILE A 182 5.55 9.68 -9.94
C ILE A 182 6.97 10.03 -10.41
N GLY A 183 7.96 9.15 -10.21
CA GLY A 183 9.36 9.41 -10.53
C GLY A 183 10.09 10.28 -9.51
N LYS A 184 9.59 10.39 -8.28
CA LYS A 184 10.27 11.07 -7.18
C LYS A 184 11.17 10.12 -6.41
N LEU A 185 12.18 10.67 -5.71
CA LEU A 185 12.99 9.90 -4.79
C LEU A 185 12.11 9.30 -3.68
N ILE A 186 12.33 8.02 -3.40
CA ILE A 186 11.62 7.32 -2.31
C ILE A 186 11.99 7.93 -0.95
N PRO A 187 11.08 7.96 0.03
CA PRO A 187 11.34 8.51 1.36
C PRO A 187 12.21 7.58 2.23
N ALA A 188 13.23 6.99 1.62
CA ALA A 188 14.20 6.10 2.25
C ALA A 188 15.58 6.31 1.62
N GLY A 189 16.66 5.98 2.35
CA GLY A 189 18.02 6.19 1.87
C GLY A 189 18.31 7.66 1.57
N THR A 190 18.82 7.95 0.38
CA THR A 190 19.18 9.30 -0.07
C THR A 190 17.98 10.24 -0.26
N GLY A 191 16.76 9.70 -0.42
CA GLY A 191 15.53 10.47 -0.55
C GLY A 191 14.93 10.97 0.76
N MET A 192 15.49 10.59 1.92
CA MET A 192 15.02 11.10 3.22
C MET A 192 15.25 12.60 3.35
N LYS A 193 14.31 13.28 4.04
CA LYS A 193 14.40 14.71 4.31
C LYS A 193 15.75 15.13 4.93
N LYS A 194 16.34 14.26 5.74
CA LYS A 194 17.65 14.44 6.37
C LYS A 194 18.77 14.72 5.37
N TYR A 195 18.72 14.10 4.19
CA TYR A 195 19.79 14.21 3.18
C TYR A 195 19.50 15.27 2.11
N ARG A 196 18.27 15.78 2.02
CA ARG A 196 17.90 16.80 1.01
C ARG A 196 18.56 18.16 1.22
N GLY A 197 18.95 18.47 2.45
CA GLY A 197 19.62 19.73 2.82
C GLY A 197 21.14 19.65 2.83
N ILE A 198 21.72 18.50 2.44
CA ILE A 198 23.18 18.34 2.41
C ILE A 198 23.67 18.76 1.04
N SER A 199 24.36 19.90 0.98
CA SER A 199 25.17 20.29 -0.17
C SER A 199 26.57 19.71 -0.01
N LEU A 200 27.06 19.03 -1.03
CA LEU A 200 28.43 18.52 -1.06
C LEU A 200 29.36 19.65 -1.56
N ASP A 201 30.26 20.07 -0.69
CA ASP A 201 31.35 20.93 -1.10
C ASP A 201 32.51 20.03 -1.59
N TYR A 202 32.69 19.97 -2.88
CA TYR A 202 33.74 19.16 -3.51
C TYR A 202 35.13 19.84 -3.44
N GLY A 203 35.27 20.97 -2.75
CA GLY A 203 36.52 21.73 -2.71
C GLY A 203 36.98 22.27 -4.08
N VAL A 204 36.13 22.11 -5.10
CA VAL A 204 36.37 22.66 -6.44
C VAL A 204 35.90 24.10 -6.43
N ASN A 205 36.75 24.94 -6.88
CA ASN A 205 36.55 26.39 -6.94
C ASN A 205 35.16 26.70 -7.56
N THR A 206 34.19 27.07 -6.74
CA THR A 206 32.80 27.36 -7.16
C THR A 206 32.80 28.43 -8.28
N ALA A 207 33.75 29.34 -8.26
CA ALA A 207 33.95 30.32 -9.32
C ALA A 207 34.22 29.67 -10.69
N LEU A 208 34.88 28.52 -10.73
CA LEU A 208 35.19 27.83 -11.99
C LEU A 208 33.95 27.12 -12.56
N ILE A 209 33.06 26.60 -11.68
CA ILE A 209 31.81 26.00 -12.08
C ILE A 209 30.81 27.07 -12.53
N GLU A 210 30.76 28.20 -11.86
CA GLU A 210 29.93 29.33 -12.25
C GLU A 210 30.37 29.89 -13.60
N ALA A 211 31.67 30.10 -13.79
CA ALA A 211 32.22 30.52 -15.08
C ALA A 211 31.93 29.53 -16.22
N TYR A 212 31.97 28.20 -15.94
CA TYR A 212 31.60 27.18 -16.93
C TYR A 212 30.12 27.20 -17.29
N ARG A 213 29.26 27.45 -16.31
CA ARG A 213 27.82 27.60 -16.54
C ARG A 213 27.44 28.88 -17.26
N GLU A 214 28.15 29.97 -16.98
CA GLU A 214 27.97 31.24 -17.71
C GLU A 214 28.40 31.07 -19.16
N MET A 215 29.55 30.47 -19.41
CA MET A 215 30.01 30.18 -20.76
C MET A 215 29.07 29.24 -21.55
N GLN A 216 28.46 28.24 -20.90
CA GLN A 216 27.45 27.40 -21.55
C GLN A 216 26.18 28.18 -21.89
N ARG A 217 25.73 29.07 -21.02
CA ARG A 217 24.56 29.93 -21.30
C ARG A 217 24.84 30.94 -22.44
N GLU A 218 26.04 31.49 -22.47
CA GLU A 218 26.44 32.39 -23.57
C GLU A 218 26.46 31.64 -24.91
N MET A 219 27.00 30.41 -24.94
CA MET A 219 26.97 29.58 -26.15
C MET A 219 25.54 29.14 -26.56
N GLU A 220 24.66 28.87 -25.60
CA GLU A 220 23.25 28.57 -25.92
C GLU A 220 22.52 29.79 -26.47
N LEU A 221 22.75 30.97 -25.91
CA LEU A 221 22.19 32.24 -26.42
C LEU A 221 22.72 32.61 -27.82
N GLU A 222 24.03 32.45 -28.06
CA GLU A 222 24.62 32.66 -29.38
C GLU A 222 24.05 31.69 -30.42
N ALA A 223 23.84 30.42 -30.04
CA ALA A 223 23.21 29.41 -30.91
C ALA A 223 21.72 29.70 -31.19
N GLU A 224 20.99 30.26 -30.22
CA GLU A 224 19.59 30.69 -30.42
C GLU A 224 19.56 31.97 -31.33
N GLU A 225 20.46 32.91 -31.14
CA GLU A 225 20.54 34.11 -32.00
C GLU A 225 20.94 33.74 -33.45
N GLU A 226 21.89 32.81 -33.66
CA GLU A 226 22.24 32.31 -34.98
C GLU A 226 21.08 31.57 -35.67
N ALA A 227 20.30 30.78 -34.91
CA ALA A 227 19.13 30.08 -35.41
C ALA A 227 17.97 31.04 -35.78
N ASP A 228 17.83 32.17 -35.10
CA ASP A 228 16.82 33.18 -35.40
C ASP A 228 17.24 34.02 -36.63
N ASP A 229 18.54 34.29 -36.85
CA ASP A 229 19.04 34.98 -38.03
C ASP A 229 18.92 34.11 -39.30
N GLU A 230 19.14 32.80 -39.23
CA GLU A 230 18.92 31.88 -40.36
C GLU A 230 17.45 31.79 -40.78
N ASN A 231 16.49 32.00 -39.87
CA ASN A 231 15.06 32.00 -40.17
C ASN A 231 14.53 33.34 -40.73
N MET A 232 15.34 34.41 -40.77
CA MET A 232 14.91 35.70 -41.30
C MET A 232 15.08 35.86 -42.80
N ASP A 233 15.85 35.03 -43.48
CA ASP A 233 16.11 35.12 -44.91
C ASP A 233 15.16 34.27 -45.82
N GLU A 234 14.24 33.48 -45.24
CA GLU A 234 13.22 32.75 -45.99
C GLU A 234 11.81 33.34 -45.83
N VAL A 235 11.63 34.54 -46.38
CA VAL A 235 10.31 35.06 -46.73
C VAL A 235 9.82 34.37 -47.99
N VAL A 236 9.21 33.21 -47.89
CA VAL A 236 8.50 32.57 -48.99
C VAL A 236 7.12 33.19 -49.11
N PRO A 237 6.72 33.72 -50.27
CA PRO A 237 5.39 34.31 -50.43
C PRO A 237 4.28 33.24 -50.39
N VAL A 238 3.29 33.47 -49.57
CA VAL A 238 2.08 32.69 -49.49
C VAL A 238 1.32 32.77 -50.83
N MET A 239 1.27 31.68 -51.59
CA MET A 239 0.23 31.48 -52.62
C MET A 239 -0.32 30.05 -52.59
N GLY A 240 -1.52 29.88 -52.13
CA GLY A 240 -2.60 29.20 -52.83
C GLY A 240 -2.66 27.69 -52.77
N THR A 241 -3.66 27.20 -52.03
CA THR A 241 -4.60 26.14 -52.35
C THR A 241 -4.09 24.71 -52.69
N GLY A 242 -4.44 23.77 -51.85
CA GLY A 242 -5.02 22.49 -52.26
C GLY A 242 -3.99 21.37 -52.53
N ASP A 243 -4.24 20.26 -51.86
CA ASP A 243 -3.70 18.94 -52.18
C ASP A 243 -2.19 18.70 -51.97
N ASP A 244 -1.83 18.30 -50.76
CA ASP A 244 -0.72 17.36 -50.51
C ASP A 244 -0.73 16.81 -49.11
N LEU A 245 -1.73 15.98 -48.82
CA LEU A 245 -1.81 15.14 -47.60
C LEU A 245 -1.12 13.77 -47.81
N ALA A 246 -0.29 13.61 -48.84
CA ALA A 246 0.33 12.33 -49.19
C ALA A 246 1.85 12.22 -48.89
N ALA A 247 2.50 13.30 -48.40
CA ALA A 247 3.96 13.27 -48.21
C ALA A 247 4.42 13.09 -46.75
N ALA A 248 3.49 12.96 -45.77
CA ALA A 248 3.84 12.82 -44.38
C ALA A 248 3.98 11.35 -43.90
N GLU A 249 3.62 10.37 -44.70
CA GLU A 249 3.72 8.95 -44.31
C GLU A 249 5.05 8.28 -44.72
N ASP A 250 5.83 8.86 -45.62
CA ASP A 250 7.10 8.29 -46.08
C ASP A 250 8.32 8.64 -45.16
N TYR A 251 8.24 9.66 -44.33
CA TYR A 251 9.34 10.02 -43.41
C TYR A 251 9.34 9.22 -42.10
N ALA A 252 8.26 8.52 -41.76
CA ALA A 252 8.18 7.72 -40.52
C ALA A 252 8.73 6.29 -40.68
N SER A 253 8.99 5.84 -41.88
CA SER A 253 9.49 4.47 -42.15
C SER A 253 11.01 4.32 -42.18
N GLU A 254 11.76 5.42 -42.25
CA GLU A 254 13.24 5.38 -42.33
C GLU A 254 13.96 5.37 -40.96
N PHE A 255 13.24 5.57 -39.85
CA PHE A 255 13.84 5.59 -38.49
C PHE A 255 13.62 4.31 -37.67
N SER A 256 13.08 3.24 -38.25
CA SER A 256 12.84 1.98 -37.51
C SER A 256 13.85 0.86 -37.81
N GLU A 257 14.83 1.06 -38.66
CA GLU A 257 15.90 0.06 -38.91
C GLU A 257 17.25 0.57 -38.39
N GLY A 258 17.55 0.33 -37.14
CA GLY A 258 18.87 0.61 -36.60
C GLY A 258 19.03 0.54 -35.09
N SER A 259 18.38 -0.40 -34.40
CA SER A 259 18.75 -0.73 -33.01
C SER A 259 19.22 -2.18 -32.94
N GLU A 260 20.53 -2.40 -33.11
CA GLU A 260 21.19 -3.63 -32.72
C GLU A 260 21.11 -3.82 -31.21
N ILE A 261 20.50 -4.94 -30.81
CA ILE A 261 20.49 -5.42 -29.42
C ILE A 261 21.88 -5.98 -29.12
N ILE A 262 22.62 -5.33 -28.25
CA ILE A 262 23.85 -5.89 -27.68
C ILE A 262 23.44 -6.79 -26.51
N GLU A 263 23.49 -8.10 -26.71
CA GLU A 263 23.50 -9.10 -25.64
C GLU A 263 24.88 -9.05 -24.97
N LEU A 264 24.88 -8.84 -23.67
CA LEU A 264 26.04 -9.04 -22.81
C LEU A 264 25.85 -10.34 -22.03
N ASP A 265 26.83 -11.25 -22.22
CA ASP A 265 27.01 -12.48 -21.44
C ASP A 265 27.21 -12.23 -19.94
#